data_d97780f99310e99ca6c01e3f4204aafb
#
_entry.id   d97780f99310e99ca6c01e3f4204aafb
#
_cell.length_a   1.000
_cell.length_b   1.000
_cell.length_c   1.000
_cell.angle_alpha   90.00
_cell.angle_beta   90.00
_cell.angle_gamma   90.00
#
_symmetry.space_group_name_H-M   'P 1'
#
loop_
_entity.id
_entity.type
_entity.pdbx_description
1 polymer ?
#
loop_
_entity_poly.entity_id
_entity_poly.type
_entity_poly.pdbx_seq_one_letter_code
_entity_poly.pdbx_strand_id
1 'polypeptide(L)' 'MYKRKYNITEEKKSFGTNYKVEMWDEYGNKRTIYERTVELATERIYDWWEETEERNERNKVHNECMVKMFNK' A
#
# COMPACT_ATOMS: atom_id res chain seq x y z
N MET A 1 12.82 -1.76 -10.17
CA MET A 1 11.88 -1.94 -9.04
C MET A 1 12.02 -0.84 -8.02
N TYR A 2 10.93 -0.35 -7.51
CA TYR A 2 10.91 0.67 -6.46
C TYR A 2 11.09 0.01 -5.11
N LYS A 3 11.62 0.74 -4.14
CA LYS A 3 11.73 0.26 -2.77
C LYS A 3 10.48 0.67 -1.99
N ARG A 4 10.01 -0.21 -1.10
CA ARG A 4 8.95 0.13 -0.16
C ARG A 4 9.46 1.22 0.76
N LYS A 5 8.68 2.28 0.93
CA LYS A 5 9.04 3.37 1.83
C LYS A 5 7.79 4.03 2.38
N TYR A 6 7.93 4.73 3.48
CA TYR A 6 6.85 5.48 4.09
C TYR A 6 7.38 6.72 4.76
N ASN A 7 6.48 7.68 4.97
CA ASN A 7 6.76 8.89 5.71
C ASN A 7 5.57 9.23 6.58
N ILE A 8 5.79 9.43 7.87
CA ILE A 8 4.74 9.78 8.83
C ILE A 8 5.01 11.19 9.33
N THR A 9 4.06 12.09 9.09
CA THR A 9 4.16 13.50 9.49
C THR A 9 3.08 13.82 10.52
N GLU A 10 3.47 14.38 11.64
CA GLU A 10 2.53 14.82 12.67
C GLU A 10 1.86 16.13 12.24
N GLU A 11 0.53 16.14 12.23
CA GLU A 11 -0.24 17.34 11.97
C GLU A 11 -1.08 17.70 13.20
N LYS A 12 -0.77 18.83 13.82
CA LYS A 12 -1.54 19.34 14.97
C LYS A 12 -2.71 20.19 14.48
N LYS A 13 -3.91 19.78 14.84
CA LYS A 13 -5.13 20.52 14.52
C LYS A 13 -5.81 20.93 15.81
N SER A 14 -6.76 21.88 15.73
CA SER A 14 -7.49 22.40 16.90
C SER A 14 -8.27 21.31 17.65
N PHE A 15 -8.56 20.19 16.99
CA PHE A 15 -9.32 19.07 17.56
C PHE A 15 -8.45 17.87 17.95
N GLY A 16 -7.13 18.01 17.92
CA GLY A 16 -6.23 16.93 18.26
C GLY A 16 -5.11 16.75 17.24
N THR A 17 -4.34 15.69 17.41
CA THR A 17 -3.20 15.37 16.54
C THR A 17 -3.59 14.26 15.59
N ASN A 18 -3.35 14.47 14.30
CA ASN A 18 -3.46 13.44 13.28
C ASN A 18 -2.08 13.22 12.67
N TYR A 19 -1.87 12.03 12.15
CA TYR A 19 -0.63 11.68 11.46
C TYR A 19 -0.92 11.46 9.98
N LYS A 20 -0.28 12.23 9.14
CA LYS A 20 -0.33 12.04 7.70
C LYS A 20 0.67 10.96 7.33
N VAL A 21 0.18 9.91 6.69
CA VAL A 21 0.99 8.75 6.31
C VAL A 21 1.08 8.68 4.79
N GLU A 22 2.28 8.85 4.28
CA GLU A 22 2.55 8.67 2.85
C GLU A 22 3.31 7.36 2.70
N MET A 23 2.84 6.49 1.83
CA MET A 23 3.45 5.17 1.65
C MET A 23 3.59 4.83 0.17
N TRP A 24 4.66 4.12 -0.16
CA TRP A 24 4.98 3.70 -1.52
C TRP A 24 5.27 2.21 -1.52
N ASP A 25 4.77 1.52 -2.53
CA ASP A 25 5.00 0.09 -2.68
C ASP A 25 6.15 -0.20 -3.67
N GLU A 26 6.41 -1.47 -3.91
CA GLU A 26 7.46 -1.94 -4.83
C GLU A 26 7.12 -1.67 -6.30
N TYR A 27 5.87 -1.38 -6.58
CA TYR A 27 5.36 -1.22 -7.95
C TYR A 27 5.20 0.25 -8.37
N GLY A 28 5.65 1.18 -7.51
CA GLY A 28 5.60 2.60 -7.79
C GLY A 28 4.28 3.28 -7.45
N ASN A 29 3.39 2.60 -6.76
CA ASN A 29 2.13 3.19 -6.31
C ASN A 29 2.32 3.98 -5.03
N LYS A 30 1.63 5.11 -4.92
CA LYS A 30 1.64 5.94 -3.72
C LYS A 30 0.25 6.00 -3.12
N ARG A 31 0.18 5.92 -1.80
CA ARG A 31 -1.07 6.10 -1.05
C ARG A 31 -0.84 7.06 0.10
N THR A 32 -1.82 7.92 0.36
CA THR A 32 -1.80 8.84 1.50
C THR A 32 -3.01 8.58 2.36
N ILE A 33 -2.80 8.37 3.65
CA ILE A 33 -3.87 8.17 4.63
C ILE A 33 -3.61 9.02 5.86
N TYR A 34 -4.62 9.13 6.72
CA TYR A 34 -4.53 9.85 7.99
C TYR A 34 -4.94 8.91 9.11
N GLU A 35 -4.12 8.82 10.15
CA GLU A 35 -4.40 8.00 11.31
C GLU A 35 -4.20 8.80 12.60
N ARG A 36 -4.81 8.34 13.68
CA ARG A 36 -4.75 9.03 14.97
C ARG A 36 -3.50 8.74 15.76
N THR A 37 -2.88 7.59 15.53
CA THR A 37 -1.67 7.16 16.24
C THR A 37 -0.63 6.62 15.27
N VAL A 38 0.64 6.68 15.67
CA VAL A 38 1.74 6.12 14.88
C VAL A 38 1.61 4.60 14.77
N GLU A 39 1.11 3.95 15.81
CA GLU A 39 0.92 2.51 15.81
C GLU A 39 -0.09 2.07 14.74
N LEU A 40 -1.24 2.75 14.67
CA LEU A 40 -2.24 2.49 13.63
C LEU A 40 -1.70 2.80 12.24
N ALA A 41 -0.94 3.89 12.12
CA ALA A 41 -0.31 4.27 10.85
C ALA A 41 0.62 3.15 10.36
N THR A 42 1.44 2.61 11.23
CA THR A 42 2.38 1.53 10.90
C THR A 42 1.64 0.27 10.47
N GLU A 43 0.58 -0.10 11.20
CA GLU A 43 -0.27 -1.24 10.84
C GLU A 43 -0.85 -1.11 9.44
N ARG A 44 -1.38 0.09 9.12
CA ARG A 44 -1.98 0.36 7.80
C ARG A 44 -0.96 0.26 6.68
N ILE A 45 0.27 0.70 6.92
CA ILE A 45 1.35 0.61 5.95
C ILE A 45 1.65 -0.86 5.60
N TYR A 46 1.83 -1.70 6.61
CA TYR A 46 2.12 -3.13 6.39
C TYR A 46 0.96 -3.86 5.75
N ASP A 47 -0.27 -3.57 6.18
CA ASP A 47 -1.48 -4.17 5.59
C ASP A 47 -1.59 -3.83 4.11
N TRP A 48 -1.34 -2.58 3.75
CA TRP A 48 -1.40 -2.15 2.36
C TRP A 48 -0.33 -2.82 1.50
N TRP A 49 0.88 -2.94 2.02
CA TRP A 49 1.96 -3.63 1.30
C TRP A 49 1.63 -5.10 1.06
N GLU A 50 1.04 -5.78 2.03
CA GLU A 50 0.59 -7.17 1.88
C GLU A 50 -0.53 -7.29 0.85
N GLU A 51 -1.50 -6.38 0.89
CA GLU A 51 -2.60 -6.34 -0.07
C GLU A 51 -2.11 -6.16 -1.50
N THR A 52 -1.18 -5.24 -1.71
CA THR A 52 -0.64 -4.97 -3.05
C THR A 52 0.15 -6.16 -3.59
N GLU A 53 0.89 -6.84 -2.73
CA GLU A 53 1.63 -8.05 -3.10
C GLU A 53 0.67 -9.17 -3.51
N GLU A 54 -0.35 -9.45 -2.70
CA GLU A 54 -1.37 -10.46 -3.00
C GLU A 54 -2.11 -10.13 -4.30
N ARG A 55 -2.49 -8.89 -4.48
CA ARG A 55 -3.20 -8.45 -5.69
C ARG A 55 -2.35 -8.66 -6.93
N ASN A 56 -1.08 -8.34 -6.84
CA ASN A 56 -0.15 -8.51 -7.96
C ASN A 56 0.04 -9.98 -8.30
N GLU A 57 0.16 -10.86 -7.31
CA GLU A 57 0.26 -12.30 -7.52
C GLU A 57 -1.00 -12.86 -8.17
N ARG A 58 -2.18 -12.45 -7.71
CA ARG A 58 -3.46 -12.87 -8.30
C ARG A 58 -3.57 -12.44 -9.76
N ASN A 59 -3.20 -11.22 -10.08
CA ASN A 59 -3.22 -10.70 -11.44
C ASN A 59 -2.26 -11.48 -12.34
N LYS A 60 -1.10 -11.82 -11.84
CA LYS A 60 -0.12 -12.60 -12.59
C LYS A 60 -0.66 -13.99 -12.92
N VAL A 61 -1.23 -14.69 -11.93
CA VAL A 61 -1.83 -16.02 -12.12
C VAL A 61 -3.00 -15.95 -13.11
N HIS A 62 -3.84 -14.96 -12.97
CA HIS A 62 -4.98 -14.77 -13.86
C HIS A 62 -4.54 -14.55 -15.30
N ASN A 63 -3.54 -13.71 -15.51
CA ASN A 63 -2.99 -13.45 -16.84
C ASN A 63 -2.36 -14.71 -17.47
N GLU A 64 -1.66 -15.50 -16.69
CA GLU A 64 -1.09 -16.77 -17.17
C GLU A 64 -2.18 -17.76 -17.59
N CYS A 65 -3.24 -17.87 -16.82
CA CYS A 65 -4.41 -18.71 -17.16
C CYS A 65 -5.07 -18.24 -18.43
N MET A 66 -5.26 -16.94 -18.61
CA MET A 66 -5.86 -16.36 -19.82
C MET A 66 -5.02 -16.67 -21.07
N VAL A 67 -3.71 -16.51 -20.96
CA VAL A 67 -2.78 -16.82 -22.07
C VAL A 67 -2.87 -18.27 -22.48
N LYS A 68 -2.93 -19.18 -21.52
CA LYS A 68 -3.08 -20.62 -21.80
C LYS A 68 -4.39 -20.94 -22.48
N MET A 69 -5.45 -20.24 -22.14
CA MET A 69 -6.77 -20.45 -22.78
C MET A 69 -6.78 -20.00 -24.25
N PHE A 70 -6.08 -18.92 -24.55
CA PHE A 70 -6.03 -18.36 -25.90
C PHE A 70 -5.02 -19.02 -26.83
N ASN A 71 -4.05 -19.74 -26.29
CA ASN A 71 -2.97 -20.39 -27.06
C ASN A 71 -3.23 -21.87 -27.40
N LYS A 72 -4.46 -22.28 -27.40
CA LYS A 72 -4.80 -23.64 -27.83
C LYS A 72 -4.81 -23.78 -29.33
#